data_d5dbcd0e5908d13278e263e6a8e7ae26
#
_entry.id   d5dbcd0e5908d13278e263e6a8e7ae26
#
_cell.length_a   1.000
_cell.length_b   1.000
_cell.length_c   1.000
_cell.angle_alpha   90.00
_cell.angle_beta   90.00
_cell.angle_gamma   90.00
#
_symmetry.space_group_name_H-M   'P 1'
#
loop_
_entity.id
_entity.type
_entity.pdbx_description
1 polymer ?
#
loop_
_entity_poly.entity_id
_entity_poly.type
_entity_poly.pdbx_seq_one_letter_code
_entity_poly.pdbx_strand_id
1 'polypeptide(L)'
;MTVLIGLGKAGCEIVNKFSDGYKKITIDAGSELPEFSSPEEYEQKLTNYSHLLDFDEQECYFFVCGAGKVSASSLRLLELIQTKKINLVYIYPEEIMLSPTQKKLNRVAFNVFQQYARSGLLNSMYIMSNEEICSFLPYYSIEDMYDHINEAIVNVFESVIFYLNEKPILGSHHEPKEISRIRTVEYGQLGDDKKNCYFPLDNVTETCYINIVNDEDMKNNRELLDLLKGIIKDNTEKNILSSFVVFKSDHQYSFYYAIRFTHYLQEK
;
A
#
# COMPACT_ATOMS: atom_id res chain seq x y z
N MET A 1 -12.29 -11.89 8.68
CA MET A 1 -12.07 -10.46 9.09
C MET A 1 -10.63 -10.12 8.80
N THR A 2 -10.31 -8.97 8.24
CA THR A 2 -8.93 -8.57 7.93
C THR A 2 -8.32 -7.88 9.15
N VAL A 3 -7.08 -8.22 9.49
CA VAL A 3 -6.33 -7.59 10.58
C VAL A 3 -5.46 -6.48 10.02
N LEU A 4 -5.54 -5.30 10.65
CA LEU A 4 -4.69 -4.15 10.35
C LEU A 4 -3.75 -3.91 11.52
N ILE A 5 -2.46 -3.84 11.25
CA ILE A 5 -1.43 -3.64 12.27
C ILE A 5 -0.70 -2.33 11.93
N GLY A 6 -0.71 -1.38 12.85
CA GLY A 6 0.00 -0.12 12.73
C GLY A 6 1.21 -0.08 13.66
N LEU A 7 2.40 0.18 13.10
CA LEU A 7 3.63 0.31 13.87
C LEU A 7 4.16 1.75 13.85
N GLY A 8 4.43 2.27 15.02
CA GLY A 8 4.90 3.64 15.24
C GLY A 8 3.79 4.67 14.97
N LYS A 9 4.08 5.95 15.19
CA LYS A 9 3.08 7.01 15.13
C LYS A 9 2.28 7.00 13.80
N ALA A 10 2.95 7.06 12.66
CA ALA A 10 2.27 7.12 11.36
C ALA A 10 1.45 5.85 11.07
N GLY A 11 1.98 4.65 11.31
CA GLY A 11 1.25 3.41 11.12
C GLY A 11 0.01 3.30 12.01
N CYS A 12 0.12 3.73 13.27
CA CYS A 12 -1.00 3.75 14.21
C CYS A 12 -2.08 4.76 13.80
N GLU A 13 -1.70 5.97 13.38
CA GLU A 13 -2.63 7.00 12.90
C GLU A 13 -3.41 6.52 11.67
N ILE A 14 -2.73 5.88 10.71
CA ILE A 14 -3.38 5.30 9.53
C ILE A 14 -4.38 4.22 9.94
N VAL A 15 -3.96 3.23 10.75
CA VAL A 15 -4.83 2.11 11.15
C VAL A 15 -6.05 2.60 11.93
N ASN A 16 -5.89 3.61 12.78
CA ASN A 16 -7.01 4.17 13.55
C ASN A 16 -8.08 4.83 12.67
N LYS A 17 -7.71 5.36 11.50
CA LYS A 17 -8.64 6.01 10.56
C LYS A 17 -9.49 5.02 9.74
N PHE A 18 -9.11 3.75 9.64
CA PHE A 18 -9.94 2.75 8.97
C PHE A 18 -11.31 2.60 9.64
N SER A 19 -12.32 2.17 8.90
CA SER A 19 -13.64 1.88 9.40
C SER A 19 -13.65 0.75 10.45
N ASP A 20 -14.77 0.58 11.17
CA ASP A 20 -14.89 -0.40 12.26
C ASP A 20 -14.99 -1.87 11.79
N GLY A 21 -15.02 -2.11 10.48
CA GLY A 21 -15.07 -3.45 9.88
C GLY A 21 -13.79 -4.27 9.99
N TYR A 22 -12.71 -3.71 10.54
CA TYR A 22 -11.39 -4.32 10.64
C TYR A 22 -10.98 -4.57 12.10
N LYS A 23 -10.17 -5.62 12.32
CA LYS A 23 -9.49 -5.82 13.60
C LYS A 23 -8.22 -4.97 13.60
N LYS A 24 -8.14 -3.98 14.48
CA LYS A 24 -7.06 -3.01 14.54
C LYS A 24 -6.11 -3.34 15.69
N ILE A 25 -4.80 -3.38 15.40
CA ILE A 25 -3.72 -3.54 16.38
C ILE A 25 -2.75 -2.38 16.19
N THR A 26 -2.52 -1.59 17.22
CA THR A 26 -1.61 -0.44 17.17
C THR A 26 -0.48 -0.62 18.15
N ILE A 27 0.76 -0.41 17.68
CA ILE A 27 2.00 -0.55 18.45
C ILE A 27 2.77 0.75 18.29
N ASP A 28 2.59 1.68 19.22
CA ASP A 28 3.32 2.95 19.27
C ASP A 28 4.17 3.03 20.55
N ALA A 29 5.39 2.53 20.43
CA ALA A 29 6.40 2.68 21.50
C ALA A 29 7.34 3.88 21.26
N GLY A 30 7.13 4.62 20.16
CA GLY A 30 8.07 5.65 19.72
C GLY A 30 8.16 6.86 20.64
N SER A 31 7.06 7.22 21.34
CA SER A 31 7.01 8.33 22.28
C SER A 31 7.75 8.06 23.58
N GLU A 32 7.86 6.77 23.95
CA GLU A 32 8.47 6.33 25.22
C GLU A 32 9.96 5.94 25.07
N LEU A 33 10.41 5.73 23.82
CA LEU A 33 11.76 5.28 23.55
C LEU A 33 12.71 6.47 23.35
N PRO A 34 13.89 6.46 24.01
CA PRO A 34 14.97 7.40 23.70
C PRO A 34 15.46 7.19 22.25
N GLU A 35 16.24 8.12 21.75
CA GLU A 35 16.93 7.90 20.48
C GLU A 35 18.06 6.89 20.66
N PHE A 36 17.94 5.75 20.00
CA PHE A 36 18.99 4.74 19.93
C PHE A 36 19.83 4.92 18.67
N SER A 37 21.05 4.41 18.72
CA SER A 37 22.01 4.55 17.62
C SER A 37 21.91 3.41 16.60
N SER A 38 21.25 2.31 16.95
CA SER A 38 21.14 1.13 16.09
C SER A 38 19.75 0.50 16.11
N PRO A 39 19.38 -0.20 15.03
CA PRO A 39 18.14 -0.97 14.95
C PRO A 39 18.00 -2.02 16.05
N GLU A 40 19.09 -2.66 16.44
CA GLU A 40 19.12 -3.73 17.44
C GLU A 40 18.73 -3.23 18.84
N GLU A 41 19.08 -1.99 19.16
CA GLU A 41 18.68 -1.37 20.44
C GLU A 41 17.16 -1.15 20.50
N TYR A 42 16.55 -0.75 19.37
CA TYR A 42 15.08 -0.65 19.26
C TYR A 42 14.42 -2.02 19.36
N GLU A 43 14.95 -3.05 18.70
CA GLU A 43 14.41 -4.41 18.74
C GLU A 43 14.33 -4.98 20.16
N GLN A 44 15.35 -4.77 20.98
CA GLN A 44 15.39 -5.27 22.35
C GLN A 44 14.28 -4.67 23.23
N LYS A 45 13.82 -3.46 22.93
CA LYS A 45 12.78 -2.78 23.71
C LYS A 45 11.36 -3.13 23.26
N LEU A 46 11.18 -3.59 22.03
CA LEU A 46 9.87 -4.00 21.49
C LEU A 46 9.45 -5.44 21.81
N THR A 47 10.25 -6.19 22.55
CA THR A 47 9.94 -7.59 22.89
C THR A 47 8.65 -7.80 23.68
N ASN A 48 8.11 -6.75 24.30
CA ASN A 48 6.93 -6.84 25.15
C ASN A 48 5.58 -6.78 24.40
N TYR A 49 5.60 -6.54 23.07
CA TYR A 49 4.36 -6.39 22.27
C TYR A 49 3.91 -7.69 21.58
N SER A 50 4.62 -8.81 21.78
CA SER A 50 4.27 -10.09 21.13
C SER A 50 2.86 -10.58 21.44
N HIS A 51 2.35 -10.29 22.64
CA HIS A 51 1.00 -10.67 23.06
C HIS A 51 -0.11 -9.95 22.25
N LEU A 52 0.17 -8.82 21.62
CA LEU A 52 -0.78 -8.10 20.77
C LEU A 52 -0.90 -8.73 19.38
N LEU A 53 0.10 -9.52 18.97
CA LEU A 53 0.18 -10.17 17.66
C LEU A 53 -0.36 -11.61 17.67
N ASP A 54 -1.03 -12.02 18.76
CA ASP A 54 -1.74 -13.29 18.84
C ASP A 54 -3.16 -13.12 18.27
N PHE A 55 -3.36 -13.53 17.02
CA PHE A 55 -4.64 -13.49 16.32
C PHE A 55 -4.81 -14.69 15.40
N ASP A 56 -6.07 -15.11 15.21
CA ASP A 56 -6.41 -16.32 14.45
C ASP A 56 -6.45 -16.08 12.93
N GLU A 57 -6.70 -14.87 12.49
CA GLU A 57 -6.84 -14.50 11.10
C GLU A 57 -5.59 -14.84 10.29
N GLN A 58 -5.76 -15.35 9.06
CA GLN A 58 -4.65 -15.81 8.23
C GLN A 58 -3.96 -14.70 7.45
N GLU A 59 -4.60 -13.55 7.28
CA GLU A 59 -4.10 -12.42 6.50
C GLU A 59 -4.13 -11.12 7.29
N CYS A 60 -3.05 -10.34 7.17
CA CYS A 60 -2.95 -9.03 7.78
C CYS A 60 -2.29 -8.01 6.85
N TYR A 61 -2.62 -6.73 7.08
CA TYR A 61 -1.92 -5.59 6.51
C TYR A 61 -1.13 -4.89 7.60
N PHE A 62 0.17 -4.73 7.38
CA PHE A 62 1.12 -4.17 8.34
C PHE A 62 1.62 -2.81 7.85
N PHE A 63 1.18 -1.73 8.49
CA PHE A 63 1.49 -0.35 8.14
C PHE A 63 2.70 0.16 8.93
N VAL A 64 3.74 0.59 8.20
CA VAL A 64 4.97 1.11 8.83
C VAL A 64 5.60 2.22 7.99
N CYS A 65 6.05 3.29 8.65
CA CYS A 65 6.83 4.36 8.01
C CYS A 65 8.33 4.10 8.20
N GLY A 66 9.10 4.21 7.11
CA GLY A 66 10.51 3.82 7.09
C GLY A 66 11.44 4.60 8.01
N ALA A 67 11.15 5.88 8.25
CA ALA A 67 11.98 6.76 9.09
C ALA A 67 11.59 6.76 10.58
N GLY A 68 10.59 5.96 10.97
CA GLY A 68 10.14 5.90 12.37
C GLY A 68 11.17 5.25 13.28
N LYS A 69 11.29 5.73 14.53
CA LYS A 69 12.19 5.16 15.54
C LYS A 69 11.98 3.65 15.75
N VAL A 70 10.74 3.19 15.62
CA VAL A 70 10.36 1.77 15.82
C VAL A 70 10.35 0.95 14.54
N SER A 71 10.55 1.58 13.37
CA SER A 71 10.49 0.86 12.06
C SER A 71 11.56 -0.22 11.94
N ALA A 72 12.73 0.00 12.52
CA ALA A 72 13.81 -0.98 12.55
C ALA A 72 13.43 -2.26 13.33
N SER A 73 12.57 -2.13 14.32
CA SER A 73 12.09 -3.25 15.14
C SER A 73 10.96 -4.04 14.49
N SER A 74 10.43 -3.56 13.37
CA SER A 74 9.36 -4.24 12.63
C SER A 74 9.77 -5.63 12.14
N LEU A 75 11.06 -5.85 11.87
CA LEU A 75 11.58 -7.15 11.43
C LEU A 75 11.26 -8.25 12.45
N ARG A 76 11.49 -7.98 13.72
CA ARG A 76 11.20 -8.93 14.80
C ARG A 76 9.70 -9.16 15.00
N LEU A 77 8.89 -8.12 14.86
CA LEU A 77 7.42 -8.26 14.92
C LEU A 77 6.88 -9.08 13.75
N LEU A 78 7.43 -8.88 12.54
CA LEU A 78 7.08 -9.67 11.37
C LEU A 78 7.47 -11.14 11.52
N GLU A 79 8.59 -11.43 12.18
CA GLU A 79 9.01 -12.81 12.50
C GLU A 79 7.97 -13.53 13.37
N LEU A 80 7.35 -12.84 14.33
CA LEU A 80 6.31 -13.42 15.19
C LEU A 80 5.05 -13.85 14.42
N ILE A 81 4.75 -13.19 13.31
CA ILE A 81 3.57 -13.46 12.48
C ILE A 81 3.92 -14.07 11.11
N GLN A 82 5.14 -14.60 10.94
CA GLN A 82 5.63 -15.12 9.66
C GLN A 82 4.79 -16.27 9.07
N THR A 83 3.96 -16.92 9.87
CA THR A 83 3.03 -17.96 9.40
C THR A 83 1.78 -17.41 8.72
N LYS A 84 1.56 -16.11 8.81
CA LYS A 84 0.41 -15.40 8.22
C LYS A 84 0.76 -14.85 6.84
N LYS A 85 -0.28 -14.56 6.05
CA LYS A 85 -0.12 -13.79 4.80
C LYS A 85 0.05 -12.32 5.14
N ILE A 86 1.29 -11.85 5.16
CA ILE A 86 1.62 -10.47 5.54
C ILE A 86 1.67 -9.59 4.30
N ASN A 87 0.77 -8.62 4.22
CA ASN A 87 0.80 -7.52 3.24
C ASN A 87 1.41 -6.29 3.92
N LEU A 88 2.68 -6.04 3.68
CA LEU A 88 3.37 -4.87 4.22
C LEU A 88 2.96 -3.63 3.44
N VAL A 89 2.54 -2.58 4.13
CA VAL A 89 2.31 -1.23 3.57
C VAL A 89 3.40 -0.31 4.09
N TYR A 90 4.38 -0.07 3.24
CA TYR A 90 5.53 0.76 3.55
C TYR A 90 5.26 2.21 3.15
N ILE A 91 5.18 3.09 4.12
CA ILE A 91 5.04 4.52 3.92
C ILE A 91 6.46 5.11 3.75
N TYR A 92 6.78 5.47 2.50
CA TYR A 92 8.05 6.09 2.17
C TYR A 92 7.98 7.58 2.54
N PRO A 93 8.80 8.03 3.51
CA PRO A 93 8.77 9.40 3.97
C PRO A 93 9.37 10.36 2.95
N GLU A 94 9.04 11.63 3.02
CA GLU A 94 9.68 12.68 2.24
C GLU A 94 11.12 12.90 2.71
N GLU A 95 12.09 12.56 1.88
CA GLU A 95 13.50 12.52 2.29
C GLU A 95 14.08 13.88 2.70
N ILE A 96 13.58 14.97 2.11
CA ILE A 96 14.06 16.32 2.45
C ILE A 96 13.77 16.69 3.90
N MET A 97 12.73 16.10 4.48
CA MET A 97 12.31 16.34 5.87
C MET A 97 13.05 15.48 6.90
N LEU A 98 13.90 14.55 6.45
CA LEU A 98 14.58 13.60 7.33
C LEU A 98 15.96 14.07 7.76
N SER A 99 16.28 13.84 9.03
CA SER A 99 17.67 13.92 9.53
C SER A 99 18.57 12.85 8.89
N PRO A 100 19.91 13.03 8.89
CA PRO A 100 20.82 12.03 8.33
C PRO A 100 20.64 10.62 8.92
N THR A 101 20.36 10.52 10.22
CA THR A 101 20.10 9.25 10.91
C THR A 101 18.80 8.60 10.40
N GLN A 102 17.73 9.38 10.27
CA GLN A 102 16.46 8.90 9.76
C GLN A 102 16.55 8.44 8.30
N LYS A 103 17.32 9.16 7.45
CA LYS A 103 17.59 8.74 6.06
C LYS A 103 18.28 7.37 6.02
N LYS A 104 19.28 7.16 6.87
CA LYS A 104 19.97 5.88 6.99
C LYS A 104 19.03 4.75 7.42
N LEU A 105 18.23 4.98 8.46
CA LEU A 105 17.23 4.01 8.93
C LEU A 105 16.21 3.67 7.85
N ASN A 106 15.67 4.70 7.17
CA ASN A 106 14.74 4.52 6.06
C ASN A 106 15.35 3.64 4.97
N ARG A 107 16.58 3.94 4.53
CA ARG A 107 17.27 3.19 3.47
C ARG A 107 17.48 1.73 3.86
N VAL A 108 17.91 1.47 5.10
CA VAL A 108 18.11 0.10 5.59
C VAL A 108 16.78 -0.66 5.63
N ALA A 109 15.75 -0.09 6.26
CA ALA A 109 14.44 -0.72 6.38
C ALA A 109 13.82 -0.99 4.99
N PHE A 110 13.87 -0.02 4.08
CA PHE A 110 13.35 -0.15 2.73
C PHE A 110 13.99 -1.30 1.96
N ASN A 111 15.32 -1.40 2.01
CA ASN A 111 16.06 -2.46 1.33
C ASN A 111 15.75 -3.84 1.93
N VAL A 112 15.69 -3.96 3.25
CA VAL A 112 15.40 -5.24 3.91
C VAL A 112 13.99 -5.70 3.61
N PHE A 113 12.98 -4.84 3.66
CA PHE A 113 11.61 -5.23 3.34
C PHE A 113 11.43 -5.65 1.88
N GLN A 114 12.11 -5.00 0.95
CA GLN A 114 12.10 -5.43 -0.45
C GLN A 114 12.71 -6.83 -0.61
N GLN A 115 13.80 -7.16 0.10
CA GLN A 115 14.37 -8.50 0.10
C GLN A 115 13.40 -9.52 0.74
N TYR A 116 12.69 -9.14 1.80
CA TYR A 116 11.66 -9.99 2.40
C TYR A 116 10.49 -10.25 1.44
N ALA A 117 10.07 -9.25 0.68
CA ALA A 117 9.08 -9.45 -0.37
C ALA A 117 9.59 -10.42 -1.44
N ARG A 118 10.83 -10.24 -1.94
CA ARG A 118 11.42 -11.11 -2.96
C ARG A 118 11.65 -12.53 -2.48
N SER A 119 11.99 -12.74 -1.22
CA SER A 119 12.21 -14.08 -0.65
C SER A 119 10.91 -14.84 -0.34
N GLY A 120 9.76 -14.17 -0.43
CA GLY A 120 8.46 -14.77 -0.12
C GLY A 120 8.08 -14.76 1.36
N LEU A 121 8.87 -14.13 2.23
CA LEU A 121 8.50 -13.89 3.64
C LEU A 121 7.29 -12.96 3.76
N LEU A 122 7.17 -11.99 2.85
CA LEU A 122 5.97 -11.17 2.72
C LEU A 122 5.11 -11.70 1.57
N ASN A 123 3.79 -11.71 1.77
CA ASN A 123 2.85 -11.97 0.69
C ASN A 123 2.89 -10.83 -0.35
N SER A 124 3.00 -9.59 0.12
CA SER A 124 3.20 -8.42 -0.72
C SER A 124 3.84 -7.27 0.06
N MET A 125 4.47 -6.34 -0.66
CA MET A 125 4.95 -5.06 -0.15
C MET A 125 4.38 -3.95 -1.00
N TYR A 126 3.43 -3.20 -0.47
CA TYR A 126 2.93 -1.97 -1.07
C TYR A 126 3.81 -0.79 -0.66
N ILE A 127 4.25 0.00 -1.62
CA ILE A 127 5.03 1.22 -1.37
C ILE A 127 4.13 2.42 -1.63
N MET A 128 4.05 3.33 -0.65
CA MET A 128 3.25 4.55 -0.66
C MET A 128 4.17 5.72 -0.30
N SER A 129 4.32 6.70 -1.17
CA SER A 129 5.22 7.85 -0.96
C SER A 129 4.44 9.07 -0.48
N ASN A 130 4.83 9.63 0.65
CA ASN A 130 4.25 10.87 1.15
C ASN A 130 4.41 12.01 0.14
N GLU A 131 5.58 12.12 -0.51
CA GLU A 131 5.88 13.13 -1.52
C GLU A 131 4.92 13.03 -2.73
N GLU A 132 4.75 11.82 -3.26
CA GLU A 132 3.86 11.59 -4.40
C GLU A 132 2.39 11.87 -4.03
N ILE A 133 1.95 11.41 -2.85
CA ILE A 133 0.59 11.65 -2.37
C ILE A 133 0.34 13.15 -2.21
N CYS A 134 1.26 13.89 -1.61
CA CYS A 134 1.18 15.34 -1.50
C CYS A 134 1.00 16.02 -2.86
N SER A 135 1.64 15.52 -3.90
CA SER A 135 1.63 16.13 -5.24
C SER A 135 0.25 16.18 -5.89
N PHE A 136 -0.64 15.26 -5.55
CA PHE A 136 -1.98 15.18 -6.14
C PHE A 136 -3.12 15.55 -5.17
N LEU A 137 -2.83 15.73 -3.88
CA LEU A 137 -3.82 16.22 -2.92
C LEU A 137 -4.18 17.67 -3.20
N PRO A 138 -5.43 18.10 -2.91
CA PRO A 138 -5.81 19.52 -2.97
C PRO A 138 -5.03 20.34 -1.92
N TYR A 139 -5.05 21.66 -2.06
CA TYR A 139 -4.42 22.55 -1.09
C TYR A 139 -5.00 22.34 0.31
N TYR A 140 -4.12 22.21 1.30
CA TYR A 140 -4.41 22.01 2.72
C TYR A 140 -3.45 22.84 3.58
N SER A 141 -3.75 22.99 4.86
CA SER A 141 -2.82 23.60 5.79
C SER A 141 -1.60 22.71 6.05
N ILE A 142 -0.45 23.31 6.38
CA ILE A 142 0.74 22.54 6.73
C ILE A 142 0.48 21.67 7.97
N GLU A 143 -0.39 22.12 8.88
CA GLU A 143 -0.73 21.38 10.11
C GLU A 143 -1.49 20.08 9.80
N ASP A 144 -2.33 20.09 8.78
CA ASP A 144 -3.21 18.96 8.41
C ASP A 144 -2.59 18.04 7.33
N MET A 145 -1.40 18.38 6.81
CA MET A 145 -0.77 17.67 5.70
C MET A 145 -0.72 16.14 5.89
N TYR A 146 -0.17 15.70 7.01
CA TYR A 146 -0.06 14.25 7.27
C TYR A 146 -1.41 13.59 7.53
N ASP A 147 -2.38 14.34 8.05
CA ASP A 147 -3.74 13.83 8.25
C ASP A 147 -4.40 13.51 6.91
N HIS A 148 -4.26 14.39 5.92
CA HIS A 148 -4.76 14.17 4.56
C HIS A 148 -4.01 13.07 3.80
N ILE A 149 -2.68 12.96 3.97
CA ILE A 149 -1.91 11.84 3.42
C ILE A 149 -2.41 10.51 3.98
N ASN A 150 -2.59 10.44 5.31
CA ASN A 150 -3.09 9.25 5.98
C ASN A 150 -4.51 8.88 5.50
N GLU A 151 -5.40 9.85 5.32
CA GLU A 151 -6.73 9.65 4.75
C GLU A 151 -6.68 9.11 3.31
N ALA A 152 -5.78 9.65 2.46
CA ALA A 152 -5.62 9.14 1.10
C ALA A 152 -5.15 7.67 1.08
N ILE A 153 -4.24 7.30 1.98
CA ILE A 153 -3.79 5.91 2.14
C ILE A 153 -4.94 5.02 2.60
N VAL A 154 -5.70 5.44 3.61
CA VAL A 154 -6.86 4.69 4.12
C VAL A 154 -7.89 4.47 3.02
N ASN A 155 -8.31 5.53 2.33
CA ASN A 155 -9.33 5.47 1.29
C ASN A 155 -8.96 4.50 0.16
N VAL A 156 -7.70 4.52 -0.28
CA VAL A 156 -7.27 3.59 -1.33
C VAL A 156 -7.20 2.16 -0.83
N PHE A 157 -6.73 1.92 0.39
CA PHE A 157 -6.65 0.56 0.92
C PHE A 157 -8.00 -0.03 1.30
N GLU A 158 -8.92 0.74 1.86
CA GLU A 158 -10.30 0.27 2.09
C GLU A 158 -10.95 -0.18 0.77
N SER A 159 -10.80 0.63 -0.28
CA SER A 159 -11.32 0.30 -1.61
C SER A 159 -10.63 -0.93 -2.21
N VAL A 160 -9.30 -0.97 -2.20
CA VAL A 160 -8.54 -2.09 -2.78
C VAL A 160 -8.84 -3.40 -2.03
N ILE A 161 -8.84 -3.39 -0.69
CA ILE A 161 -9.16 -4.57 0.12
C ILE A 161 -10.60 -5.03 -0.17
N PHE A 162 -11.56 -4.10 -0.24
CA PHE A 162 -12.95 -4.40 -0.55
C PHE A 162 -13.08 -5.07 -1.92
N TYR A 163 -12.61 -4.42 -2.98
CA TYR A 163 -12.79 -4.93 -4.35
C TYR A 163 -11.97 -6.19 -4.66
N LEU A 164 -10.83 -6.42 -4.00
CA LEU A 164 -10.09 -7.68 -4.15
C LEU A 164 -10.84 -8.89 -3.55
N ASN A 165 -11.73 -8.65 -2.58
CA ASN A 165 -12.54 -9.70 -1.96
C ASN A 165 -13.94 -9.85 -2.58
N GLU A 166 -14.36 -8.90 -3.42
CA GLU A 166 -15.68 -8.93 -4.08
C GLU A 166 -15.62 -9.65 -5.43
N LYS A 167 -16.78 -10.17 -5.85
CA LYS A 167 -16.92 -10.83 -7.15
C LYS A 167 -17.18 -9.78 -8.25
N PRO A 168 -16.31 -9.64 -9.25
CA PRO A 168 -16.51 -8.70 -10.33
C PRO A 168 -17.65 -9.11 -11.28
N ILE A 169 -18.25 -8.14 -11.96
CA ILE A 169 -19.25 -8.38 -13.01
C ILE A 169 -18.56 -8.88 -14.29
N LEU A 170 -17.37 -8.36 -14.58
CA LEU A 170 -16.61 -8.71 -15.78
C LEU A 170 -15.13 -8.85 -15.41
N GLY A 171 -14.45 -9.78 -16.08
CA GLY A 171 -13.05 -10.07 -15.84
C GLY A 171 -12.79 -11.02 -14.68
N SER A 172 -11.53 -11.17 -14.32
CA SER A 172 -11.09 -11.97 -13.17
C SER A 172 -9.97 -11.25 -12.45
N HIS A 173 -9.90 -11.42 -11.15
CA HIS A 173 -8.79 -10.91 -10.35
C HIS A 173 -7.47 -11.46 -10.87
N HIS A 174 -6.47 -10.59 -10.90
CA HIS A 174 -5.13 -10.95 -11.30
C HIS A 174 -4.43 -11.73 -10.20
N GLU A 175 -3.88 -12.86 -10.58
CA GLU A 175 -2.94 -13.59 -9.75
C GLU A 175 -1.52 -13.23 -10.22
N PRO A 176 -0.81 -12.32 -9.54
CA PRO A 176 0.53 -11.93 -9.96
C PRO A 176 1.49 -13.11 -9.85
N LYS A 177 2.54 -13.11 -10.66
CA LYS A 177 3.61 -14.09 -10.54
C LYS A 177 4.13 -14.10 -9.11
N GLU A 178 4.48 -15.27 -8.63
CA GLU A 178 4.93 -15.46 -7.24
C GLU A 178 6.11 -14.55 -6.85
N ILE A 179 6.92 -14.15 -7.82
CA ILE A 179 8.04 -13.23 -7.60
C ILE A 179 7.64 -11.75 -7.59
N SER A 180 6.47 -11.38 -8.14
CA SER A 180 6.01 -9.99 -8.31
C SER A 180 5.30 -9.49 -7.05
N ARG A 181 6.03 -9.35 -5.95
CA ARG A 181 5.47 -9.03 -4.63
C ARG A 181 5.58 -7.57 -4.24
N ILE A 182 6.43 -6.78 -4.92
CA ILE A 182 6.55 -5.33 -4.71
C ILE A 182 5.47 -4.64 -5.53
N ARG A 183 4.69 -3.77 -4.89
CA ARG A 183 3.47 -3.20 -5.45
C ARG A 183 3.34 -1.72 -5.13
N THR A 184 2.58 -1.02 -5.94
CA THR A 184 1.99 0.28 -5.63
C THR A 184 0.59 0.36 -6.18
N VAL A 185 -0.14 1.41 -5.82
CA VAL A 185 -1.47 1.70 -6.35
C VAL A 185 -1.41 2.99 -7.15
N GLU A 186 -2.16 3.03 -8.23
CA GLU A 186 -2.48 4.21 -9.01
C GLU A 186 -4.00 4.37 -9.00
N TYR A 187 -4.48 5.59 -8.92
CA TYR A 187 -5.90 5.95 -9.00
C TYR A 187 -6.10 6.93 -10.14
N GLY A 188 -7.17 6.77 -10.90
CA GLY A 188 -7.55 7.68 -11.97
C GLY A 188 -9.03 7.62 -12.30
N GLN A 189 -9.54 8.67 -12.91
CA GLN A 189 -10.88 8.68 -13.47
C GLN A 189 -10.85 8.02 -14.85
N LEU A 190 -11.85 7.21 -15.18
CA LEU A 190 -11.95 6.60 -16.50
C LEU A 190 -12.19 7.68 -17.55
N GLY A 191 -11.33 7.71 -18.59
CA GLY A 191 -11.38 8.70 -19.65
C GLY A 191 -10.57 9.99 -19.37
N ASP A 192 -9.94 10.11 -18.21
CA ASP A 192 -9.02 11.20 -17.90
C ASP A 192 -7.55 10.71 -18.03
N ASP A 193 -6.68 11.57 -18.55
CA ASP A 193 -5.25 11.30 -18.63
C ASP A 193 -4.52 11.49 -17.29
N LYS A 194 -5.16 12.20 -16.34
CA LYS A 194 -4.59 12.46 -15.04
C LYS A 194 -4.63 11.21 -14.16
N LYS A 195 -3.44 10.79 -13.71
CA LYS A 195 -3.24 9.62 -12.85
C LYS A 195 -2.55 10.04 -11.56
N ASN A 196 -3.07 9.57 -10.46
CA ASN A 196 -2.51 9.79 -9.14
C ASN A 196 -1.75 8.52 -8.72
N CYS A 197 -0.44 8.56 -8.82
CA CYS A 197 0.42 7.41 -8.50
C CYS A 197 0.94 7.55 -7.07
N TYR A 198 0.75 6.53 -6.26
CA TYR A 198 1.19 6.54 -4.86
C TYR A 198 2.69 6.28 -4.68
N PHE A 199 3.32 5.68 -5.68
CA PHE A 199 4.77 5.52 -5.78
C PHE A 199 5.16 5.17 -7.23
N PRO A 200 6.14 5.86 -7.84
CA PRO A 200 6.59 5.58 -9.20
C PRO A 200 7.47 4.32 -9.22
N LEU A 201 6.85 3.14 -9.40
CA LEU A 201 7.59 1.89 -9.53
C LEU A 201 8.39 1.84 -10.82
N ASP A 202 9.68 1.50 -10.69
CA ASP A 202 10.52 1.14 -11.82
C ASP A 202 10.25 -0.30 -12.27
N ASN A 203 10.39 -0.53 -13.58
CA ASN A 203 10.31 -1.86 -14.19
C ASN A 203 9.02 -2.62 -13.82
N VAL A 204 7.87 -1.97 -13.97
CA VAL A 204 6.56 -2.62 -13.81
C VAL A 204 6.45 -3.80 -14.75
N THR A 205 6.13 -4.98 -14.23
CA THR A 205 5.99 -6.23 -15.00
C THR A 205 4.56 -6.65 -15.20
N GLU A 206 3.70 -6.28 -14.26
CA GLU A 206 2.29 -6.67 -14.25
C GLU A 206 1.43 -5.53 -13.73
N THR A 207 0.17 -5.45 -14.19
CA THR A 207 -0.82 -4.49 -13.71
C THR A 207 -2.20 -5.12 -13.65
N CYS A 208 -2.91 -4.91 -12.54
CA CYS A 208 -4.32 -5.26 -12.39
C CYS A 208 -5.16 -3.99 -12.29
N TYR A 209 -6.07 -3.79 -13.23
CA TYR A 209 -7.03 -2.68 -13.21
C TYR A 209 -8.32 -3.11 -12.54
N ILE A 210 -8.70 -2.42 -11.48
CA ILE A 210 -9.96 -2.56 -10.77
C ILE A 210 -10.83 -1.37 -11.19
N ASN A 211 -11.76 -1.59 -12.12
CA ASN A 211 -12.59 -0.53 -12.68
C ASN A 211 -13.93 -0.50 -11.97
N ILE A 212 -14.27 0.64 -11.42
CA ILE A 212 -15.52 0.93 -10.74
C ILE A 212 -16.34 1.81 -11.66
N VAL A 213 -17.36 1.22 -12.26
CA VAL A 213 -18.13 1.83 -13.34
C VAL A 213 -19.51 2.21 -12.85
N ASN A 214 -19.88 3.45 -13.10
CA ASN A 214 -21.21 3.97 -12.83
C ASN A 214 -22.27 3.25 -13.66
N ASP A 215 -23.49 3.17 -13.14
CA ASP A 215 -24.59 2.41 -13.76
C ASP A 215 -25.02 2.97 -15.13
N GLU A 216 -24.93 4.27 -15.34
CA GLU A 216 -25.26 4.92 -16.62
C GLU A 216 -24.21 4.60 -17.69
N ASP A 217 -22.92 4.68 -17.33
CA ASP A 217 -21.82 4.32 -18.21
C ASP A 217 -21.88 2.84 -18.60
N MET A 218 -22.23 1.96 -17.67
CA MET A 218 -22.39 0.53 -17.94
C MET A 218 -23.49 0.25 -18.99
N LYS A 219 -24.59 1.01 -18.96
CA LYS A 219 -25.73 0.79 -19.84
C LYS A 219 -25.57 1.45 -21.22
N ASN A 220 -24.94 2.61 -21.25
CA ASN A 220 -24.99 3.50 -22.40
C ASN A 220 -23.63 3.72 -23.09
N ASN A 221 -22.52 3.31 -22.48
CA ASN A 221 -21.20 3.65 -22.97
C ASN A 221 -20.46 2.45 -23.59
N ARG A 222 -20.65 2.26 -24.90
CA ARG A 222 -19.91 1.24 -25.66
C ARG A 222 -18.41 1.56 -25.74
N GLU A 223 -18.05 2.84 -25.70
CA GLU A 223 -16.66 3.33 -25.79
C GLU A 223 -15.85 2.94 -24.55
N LEU A 224 -16.50 2.72 -23.40
CA LEU A 224 -15.84 2.27 -22.18
C LEU A 224 -15.09 0.94 -22.37
N LEU A 225 -15.71 -0.03 -23.04
CA LEU A 225 -15.06 -1.32 -23.28
C LEU A 225 -13.87 -1.17 -24.24
N ASP A 226 -13.98 -0.28 -25.21
CA ASP A 226 -12.89 -0.01 -26.14
C ASP A 226 -11.74 0.75 -25.46
N LEU A 227 -12.04 1.64 -24.52
CA LEU A 227 -11.05 2.30 -23.65
C LEU A 227 -10.29 1.27 -22.80
N LEU A 228 -11.00 0.36 -22.12
CA LEU A 228 -10.36 -0.70 -21.30
C LEU A 228 -9.46 -1.61 -22.15
N LYS A 229 -9.91 -1.97 -23.37
CA LYS A 229 -9.10 -2.75 -24.32
C LYS A 229 -7.86 -1.98 -24.78
N GLY A 230 -8.00 -0.67 -25.00
CA GLY A 230 -6.90 0.22 -25.36
C GLY A 230 -5.79 0.23 -24.33
N ILE A 231 -6.15 0.39 -23.06
CA ILE A 231 -5.19 0.37 -21.93
C ILE A 231 -4.43 -0.97 -21.88
N ILE A 232 -5.11 -2.09 -22.07
CA ILE A 232 -4.48 -3.42 -22.06
C ILE A 232 -3.52 -3.56 -23.24
N LYS A 233 -3.92 -3.09 -24.43
CA LYS A 233 -3.09 -3.13 -25.63
C LYS A 233 -1.81 -2.33 -25.44
N ASP A 234 -1.90 -1.10 -24.94
CA ASP A 234 -0.75 -0.22 -24.67
C ASP A 234 0.24 -0.86 -23.68
N ASN A 235 -0.26 -1.52 -22.64
CA ASN A 235 0.59 -2.25 -21.71
C ASN A 235 1.25 -3.48 -22.35
N THR A 236 0.52 -4.20 -23.20
CA THR A 236 1.07 -5.36 -23.93
C THR A 236 2.23 -4.93 -24.85
N GLU A 237 2.09 -3.79 -25.53
CA GLU A 237 3.17 -3.22 -26.36
C GLU A 237 4.42 -2.85 -25.54
N LYS A 238 4.23 -2.55 -24.24
CA LYS A 238 5.32 -2.30 -23.27
C LYS A 238 5.82 -3.56 -22.53
N ASN A 239 5.35 -4.76 -22.95
CA ASN A 239 5.61 -6.03 -22.28
C ASN A 239 5.12 -6.10 -20.81
N ILE A 240 4.08 -5.34 -20.46
CA ILE A 240 3.44 -5.39 -19.16
C ILE A 240 2.22 -6.31 -19.23
N LEU A 241 2.23 -7.39 -18.45
CA LEU A 241 1.07 -8.27 -18.35
C LEU A 241 -0.06 -7.55 -17.63
N SER A 242 -1.20 -7.40 -18.29
CA SER A 242 -2.32 -6.65 -17.73
C SER A 242 -3.59 -7.48 -17.65
N SER A 243 -4.31 -7.29 -16.57
CA SER A 243 -5.65 -7.83 -16.35
C SER A 243 -6.58 -6.71 -15.89
N PHE A 244 -7.87 -6.95 -15.98
CA PHE A 244 -8.87 -6.02 -15.48
C PHE A 244 -10.07 -6.76 -14.88
N VAL A 245 -10.68 -6.11 -13.93
CA VAL A 245 -11.99 -6.45 -13.37
C VAL A 245 -12.89 -5.22 -13.43
N VAL A 246 -14.19 -5.45 -13.54
CA VAL A 246 -15.21 -4.39 -13.57
C VAL A 246 -16.24 -4.65 -12.49
N PHE A 247 -16.49 -3.62 -11.71
CA PHE A 247 -17.54 -3.55 -10.69
C PHE A 247 -18.52 -2.45 -11.07
N LYS A 248 -19.79 -2.67 -10.75
CA LYS A 248 -20.83 -1.66 -10.87
C LYS A 248 -20.91 -0.85 -9.58
N SER A 249 -21.20 0.43 -9.71
CA SER A 249 -21.26 1.36 -8.60
C SER A 249 -22.34 2.42 -8.83
N ASP A 250 -22.89 2.94 -7.74
CA ASP A 250 -23.80 4.10 -7.73
C ASP A 250 -23.03 5.44 -7.63
N HIS A 251 -21.71 5.42 -7.70
CA HIS A 251 -20.90 6.63 -7.73
C HIS A 251 -21.21 7.48 -8.95
N GLN A 252 -21.11 8.80 -8.80
CA GLN A 252 -21.40 9.75 -9.88
C GLN A 252 -20.43 9.65 -11.06
N TYR A 253 -19.20 9.17 -10.82
CA TYR A 253 -18.13 9.06 -11.81
C TYR A 253 -17.59 7.63 -11.86
N SER A 254 -17.18 7.22 -13.05
CA SER A 254 -16.45 5.99 -13.27
C SER A 254 -14.95 6.23 -13.04
N PHE A 255 -14.31 5.37 -12.25
CA PHE A 255 -12.90 5.49 -11.89
C PHE A 255 -12.23 4.11 -11.80
N TYR A 256 -10.92 4.10 -11.63
CA TYR A 256 -10.18 2.86 -11.48
C TYR A 256 -9.08 2.97 -10.43
N TYR A 257 -8.74 1.82 -9.88
CA TYR A 257 -7.46 1.58 -9.22
C TYR A 257 -6.63 0.67 -10.11
N ALA A 258 -5.34 0.97 -10.27
CA ALA A 258 -4.39 0.07 -10.91
C ALA A 258 -3.37 -0.37 -9.87
N ILE A 259 -3.35 -1.67 -9.57
CA ILE A 259 -2.28 -2.26 -8.75
C ILE A 259 -1.17 -2.63 -9.72
N ARG A 260 -0.01 -2.01 -9.55
CA ARG A 260 1.19 -2.26 -10.33
C ARG A 260 2.14 -3.15 -9.57
N PHE A 261 2.75 -4.11 -10.26
CA PHE A 261 3.59 -5.13 -9.66
C PHE A 261 4.97 -5.15 -10.31
N THR A 262 5.97 -5.42 -9.49
CA THR A 262 7.34 -5.65 -9.96
C THR A 262 8.06 -6.65 -9.04
N HIS A 263 9.10 -7.28 -9.56
CA HIS A 263 10.05 -8.08 -8.78
C HIS A 263 11.43 -7.40 -8.67
N TYR A 264 11.57 -6.25 -9.30
CA TYR A 264 12.79 -5.46 -9.23
C TYR A 264 12.85 -4.64 -7.95
N LEU A 265 14.05 -4.52 -7.40
CA LEU A 265 14.30 -3.60 -6.27
C LEU A 265 14.14 -2.16 -6.74
N GLN A 266 13.55 -1.37 -5.90
CA GLN A 266 13.35 0.05 -6.12
C GLN A 266 14.49 0.81 -5.45
N GLU A 267 15.12 1.71 -6.19
CA GLU A 267 16.17 2.60 -5.69
C GLU A 267 15.57 4.01 -5.53
N LYS A 268 15.68 4.57 -4.32
CA LYS A 268 15.41 5.99 -4.02
C LYS A 268 16.47 6.54 -3.09
#